data_d21fbc8bcdd6be404496b3cd198ae1b2
#
_entry.id   d21fbc8bcdd6be404496b3cd198ae1b2
#
_cell.length_a   1.000
_cell.length_b   1.000
_cell.length_c   1.000
_cell.angle_alpha   90.00
_cell.angle_beta   90.00
_cell.angle_gamma   90.00
#
_symmetry.space_group_name_H-M   'P 1'
#
loop_
_entity.id
_entity.type
_entity.pdbx_description
1 polymer ?
#
loop_
_entity_poly.entity_id
_entity_poly.type
_entity_poly.pdbx_seq_one_letter_code
_entity_poly.pdbx_strand_id
1 'polypeptide(L)'
;MMDWTDRHCRYFHRLLSARALLYSEMVTADAVIHGDRERLLAFNPHEHPVALQLGGSNPARLAEAAAIGADWGYDEINLNVGCPSDRVQEGRFGACLMAEPELVAECVAAMRARVPSHIPVTVKNRIGIDAQDSEADLNRFVETVAGTGCRIFIVHARKAWLQGLSPRENREVPPLDYGRVCRLKAAHPELTIVINGGITSLDEAEAHLQHVDGVALGRAAYQTPWLLAEVDRRLFGTAGAAPSRRAALEALLPYAERHIAAGGRLNNIVRHILGLYHGQPRARAFRRHLSEHAPRDGAGIDVLQEALALVEGHGAPALAAAE
;
A
#
# COMPACT_ATOMS: atom_id res chain seq x y z
N MET A 1 3.37 2.49 -2.64
CA MET A 1 4.33 3.56 -2.21
C MET A 1 5.65 3.27 -2.92
N MET A 2 6.13 4.24 -3.74
CA MET A 2 7.36 4.07 -4.51
C MET A 2 8.53 3.66 -3.60
N ASP A 3 9.33 2.72 -4.08
CA ASP A 3 10.46 2.08 -3.40
C ASP A 3 10.12 1.27 -2.13
N TRP A 4 8.86 1.23 -1.72
CA TRP A 4 8.43 0.58 -0.48
C TRP A 4 7.53 -0.63 -0.66
N THR A 5 6.54 -0.56 -1.57
CA THR A 5 5.54 -1.63 -1.69
C THR A 5 5.75 -2.50 -2.94
N ASP A 6 7.01 -2.87 -3.18
CA ASP A 6 7.37 -3.87 -4.18
C ASP A 6 6.87 -5.29 -3.79
N ARG A 7 7.08 -6.26 -4.68
CA ARG A 7 6.66 -7.66 -4.44
C ARG A 7 7.24 -8.26 -3.16
N HIS A 8 8.45 -7.85 -2.73
CA HIS A 8 9.07 -8.39 -1.53
C HIS A 8 8.40 -7.87 -0.25
N CYS A 9 8.05 -6.57 -0.24
CA CYS A 9 7.27 -5.97 0.83
C CYS A 9 5.88 -6.60 0.92
N ARG A 10 5.18 -6.75 -0.23
CA ARG A 10 3.83 -7.31 -0.24
C ARG A 10 3.82 -8.77 0.20
N TYR A 11 4.78 -9.59 -0.26
CA TYR A 11 4.94 -10.96 0.21
C TYR A 11 5.11 -11.01 1.74
N PHE A 12 6.00 -10.19 2.30
CA PHE A 12 6.19 -10.12 3.74
C PHE A 12 4.92 -9.64 4.48
N HIS A 13 4.24 -8.61 3.99
CA HIS A 13 2.98 -8.15 4.59
C HIS A 13 1.90 -9.24 4.57
N ARG A 14 1.85 -10.07 3.54
CA ARG A 14 0.91 -11.20 3.45
C ARG A 14 1.19 -12.28 4.49
N LEU A 15 2.42 -12.45 4.94
CA LEU A 15 2.74 -13.35 6.07
C LEU A 15 2.18 -12.83 7.40
N LEU A 16 1.85 -11.54 7.49
CA LEU A 16 1.28 -10.91 8.69
C LEU A 16 -0.25 -10.83 8.64
N SER A 17 -0.84 -10.63 7.46
CA SER A 17 -2.29 -10.56 7.28
C SER A 17 -2.70 -11.26 5.99
N ALA A 18 -3.56 -12.24 6.09
CA ALA A 18 -4.12 -12.97 4.95
C ALA A 18 -5.24 -12.19 4.24
N ARG A 19 -5.88 -11.22 4.91
CA ARG A 19 -7.10 -10.54 4.43
C ARG A 19 -6.88 -9.13 3.90
N ALA A 20 -5.83 -8.44 4.36
CA ALA A 20 -5.55 -7.07 3.90
C ALA A 20 -5.33 -7.03 2.38
N LEU A 21 -6.01 -6.11 1.67
CA LEU A 21 -5.73 -5.83 0.26
C LEU A 21 -4.39 -5.11 0.15
N LEU A 22 -3.45 -5.70 -0.58
CA LEU A 22 -2.11 -5.16 -0.79
C LEU A 22 -2.06 -4.36 -2.09
N TYR A 23 -1.38 -3.22 -2.07
CA TYR A 23 -1.22 -2.37 -3.25
C TYR A 23 0.19 -2.46 -3.81
N SER A 24 0.30 -2.57 -5.14
CA SER A 24 1.57 -2.39 -5.83
C SER A 24 2.12 -0.96 -5.62
N GLU A 25 3.34 -0.74 -6.04
CA GLU A 25 3.80 0.62 -6.33
C GLU A 25 3.00 1.19 -7.50
N MET A 26 3.01 2.51 -7.67
CA MET A 26 2.39 3.13 -8.84
C MET A 26 3.24 2.86 -10.07
N VAL A 27 2.67 2.20 -11.08
CA VAL A 27 3.31 1.96 -12.37
C VAL A 27 2.61 2.82 -13.43
N THR A 28 3.37 3.54 -14.28
CA THR A 28 2.75 4.32 -15.34
C THR A 28 2.19 3.39 -16.44
N ALA A 29 1.10 3.81 -17.09
CA ALA A 29 0.50 3.04 -18.18
C ALA A 29 1.53 2.71 -19.28
N ASP A 30 2.37 3.67 -19.65
CA ASP A 30 3.43 3.46 -20.66
C ASP A 30 4.47 2.43 -20.22
N ALA A 31 4.82 2.40 -18.93
CA ALA A 31 5.73 1.40 -18.41
C ALA A 31 5.12 -0.01 -18.41
N VAL A 32 3.83 -0.14 -18.19
CA VAL A 32 3.10 -1.43 -18.30
C VAL A 32 3.05 -1.91 -19.77
N ILE A 33 2.81 -0.99 -20.70
CA ILE A 33 2.66 -1.33 -22.13
C ILE A 33 4.01 -1.68 -22.77
N HIS A 34 5.04 -0.88 -22.51
CA HIS A 34 6.33 -0.91 -23.25
C HIS A 34 7.50 -1.42 -22.41
N GLY A 35 7.38 -1.48 -21.10
CA GLY A 35 8.47 -1.84 -20.18
C GLY A 35 8.61 -3.35 -19.94
N ASP A 36 9.54 -3.68 -19.07
CA ASP A 36 9.72 -5.04 -18.57
C ASP A 36 8.59 -5.40 -17.59
N ARG A 37 7.57 -6.07 -18.10
CA ARG A 37 6.36 -6.44 -17.35
C ARG A 37 6.68 -7.40 -16.21
N GLU A 38 7.61 -8.35 -16.40
CA GLU A 38 7.99 -9.29 -15.34
C GLU A 38 8.58 -8.53 -14.14
N ARG A 39 9.43 -7.56 -14.39
CA ARG A 39 9.98 -6.72 -13.33
C ARG A 39 8.96 -5.82 -12.65
N LEU A 40 8.00 -5.28 -13.43
CA LEU A 40 7.05 -4.27 -12.97
C LEU A 40 5.78 -4.84 -12.34
N LEU A 41 5.30 -5.97 -12.86
CA LEU A 41 3.99 -6.53 -12.53
C LEU A 41 4.05 -7.86 -11.78
N ALA A 42 5.21 -8.55 -11.79
CA ALA A 42 5.27 -9.85 -11.13
C ALA A 42 4.97 -9.77 -9.64
N PHE A 43 4.17 -10.71 -9.17
CA PHE A 43 3.87 -10.94 -7.77
C PHE A 43 3.78 -12.45 -7.49
N ASN A 44 3.88 -12.82 -6.22
CA ASN A 44 3.71 -14.21 -5.81
C ASN A 44 2.21 -14.51 -5.62
N PRO A 45 1.72 -15.71 -5.99
CA PRO A 45 0.33 -16.12 -5.75
C PRO A 45 -0.12 -15.97 -4.29
N HIS A 46 0.80 -16.03 -3.34
CA HIS A 46 0.50 -15.75 -1.92
C HIS A 46 0.14 -14.29 -1.63
N GLU A 47 0.45 -13.34 -2.54
CA GLU A 47 0.15 -11.92 -2.29
C GLU A 47 -1.33 -11.55 -2.43
N HIS A 48 -2.18 -12.42 -3.01
CA HIS A 48 -3.62 -12.19 -3.12
C HIS A 48 -4.31 -11.98 -1.76
N PRO A 49 -5.27 -11.03 -1.67
CA PRO A 49 -5.70 -10.13 -2.73
C PRO A 49 -4.69 -8.98 -2.93
N VAL A 50 -4.43 -8.63 -4.19
CA VAL A 50 -3.44 -7.61 -4.57
C VAL A 50 -3.99 -6.68 -5.66
N ALA A 51 -3.80 -5.36 -5.48
CA ALA A 51 -4.21 -4.31 -6.41
C ALA A 51 -3.01 -3.77 -7.20
N LEU A 52 -3.20 -3.57 -8.51
CA LEU A 52 -2.27 -2.83 -9.35
C LEU A 52 -2.66 -1.34 -9.36
N GLN A 53 -1.74 -0.47 -8.94
CA GLN A 53 -1.95 0.97 -9.05
C GLN A 53 -1.30 1.54 -10.31
N LEU A 54 -2.12 2.14 -11.17
CA LEU A 54 -1.69 2.78 -12.43
C LEU A 54 -1.61 4.30 -12.29
N GLY A 55 -0.64 4.89 -12.99
CA GLY A 55 -0.53 6.33 -13.23
C GLY A 55 -0.61 6.64 -14.72
N GLY A 56 -1.34 7.68 -15.07
CA GLY A 56 -1.52 8.14 -16.44
C GLY A 56 -2.72 9.06 -16.56
N SER A 57 -2.87 9.68 -17.74
CA SER A 57 -3.99 10.58 -18.09
C SER A 57 -4.54 10.34 -19.49
N ASN A 58 -4.02 9.36 -20.21
CA ASN A 58 -4.53 8.99 -21.53
C ASN A 58 -5.49 7.80 -21.39
N PRO A 59 -6.80 7.95 -21.75
CA PRO A 59 -7.80 6.90 -21.57
C PRO A 59 -7.46 5.60 -22.30
N ALA A 60 -6.98 5.67 -23.56
CA ALA A 60 -6.66 4.49 -24.33
C ALA A 60 -5.48 3.69 -23.77
N ARG A 61 -4.42 4.39 -23.32
CA ARG A 61 -3.24 3.75 -22.70
C ARG A 61 -3.57 3.16 -21.33
N LEU A 62 -4.36 3.87 -20.52
CA LEU A 62 -4.82 3.34 -19.24
C LEU A 62 -5.72 2.11 -19.42
N ALA A 63 -6.58 2.10 -20.43
CA ALA A 63 -7.41 0.94 -20.77
C ALA A 63 -6.56 -0.28 -21.16
N GLU A 64 -5.51 -0.08 -21.97
CA GLU A 64 -4.58 -1.14 -22.36
C GLU A 64 -3.78 -1.65 -21.15
N ALA A 65 -3.21 -0.74 -20.34
CA ALA A 65 -2.48 -1.11 -19.12
C ALA A 65 -3.36 -1.82 -18.09
N ALA A 66 -4.62 -1.42 -17.95
CA ALA A 66 -5.58 -2.05 -17.06
C ALA A 66 -5.93 -3.49 -17.53
N ALA A 67 -6.12 -3.70 -18.83
CA ALA A 67 -6.31 -5.03 -19.40
C ALA A 67 -5.11 -5.94 -19.14
N ILE A 68 -3.89 -5.44 -19.38
CA ILE A 68 -2.66 -6.17 -19.05
C ILE A 68 -2.60 -6.53 -17.57
N GLY A 69 -2.92 -5.60 -16.66
CA GLY A 69 -2.97 -5.87 -15.22
C GLY A 69 -3.99 -6.94 -14.84
N ALA A 70 -5.16 -6.95 -15.48
CA ALA A 70 -6.19 -7.98 -15.29
C ALA A 70 -5.69 -9.36 -15.76
N ASP A 71 -5.04 -9.41 -16.94
CA ASP A 71 -4.47 -10.64 -17.50
C ASP A 71 -3.32 -11.20 -16.62
N TRP A 72 -2.60 -10.33 -15.90
CA TRP A 72 -1.60 -10.73 -14.90
C TRP A 72 -2.22 -11.29 -13.62
N GLY A 73 -3.53 -11.16 -13.44
CA GLY A 73 -4.26 -11.73 -12.31
C GLY A 73 -4.40 -10.82 -11.10
N TYR A 74 -4.24 -9.51 -11.26
CA TYR A 74 -4.52 -8.56 -10.16
C TYR A 74 -6.01 -8.55 -9.80
N ASP A 75 -6.31 -8.51 -8.51
CA ASP A 75 -7.68 -8.53 -7.98
C ASP A 75 -8.39 -7.17 -8.09
N GLU A 76 -7.64 -6.09 -8.24
CA GLU A 76 -8.13 -4.72 -8.38
C GLU A 76 -7.19 -3.92 -9.29
N ILE A 77 -7.76 -3.03 -10.11
CA ILE A 77 -7.00 -2.03 -10.86
C ILE A 77 -7.33 -0.65 -10.32
N ASN A 78 -6.34 0.06 -9.81
CA ASN A 78 -6.50 1.37 -9.17
C ASN A 78 -5.87 2.49 -9.99
N LEU A 79 -6.57 3.59 -10.19
CA LEU A 79 -6.03 4.80 -10.81
C LEU A 79 -5.54 5.77 -9.73
N ASN A 80 -4.29 6.21 -9.82
CA ASN A 80 -3.73 7.21 -8.93
C ASN A 80 -4.09 8.63 -9.37
N VAL A 81 -4.89 9.31 -8.56
CA VAL A 81 -5.27 10.72 -8.71
C VAL A 81 -4.87 11.52 -7.46
N GLY A 82 -3.77 11.14 -6.80
CA GLY A 82 -3.39 11.73 -5.53
C GLY A 82 -1.91 12.00 -5.30
N CYS A 83 -1.02 11.55 -6.21
CA CYS A 83 0.42 11.79 -6.09
C CYS A 83 0.78 13.21 -6.54
N PRO A 84 1.43 14.03 -5.68
CA PRO A 84 1.76 15.42 -6.00
C PRO A 84 3.22 15.61 -6.45
N SER A 85 3.96 14.56 -6.83
CA SER A 85 5.37 14.70 -7.20
C SER A 85 5.54 15.41 -8.54
N ASP A 86 6.62 16.21 -8.68
CA ASP A 86 6.92 16.99 -9.88
C ASP A 86 6.97 16.09 -11.12
N ARG A 87 7.68 14.95 -11.06
CA ARG A 87 7.71 13.96 -12.16
C ARG A 87 6.32 13.50 -12.61
N VAL A 88 5.40 13.38 -11.67
CA VAL A 88 4.01 12.98 -11.94
C VAL A 88 3.25 14.15 -12.57
N GLN A 89 3.48 15.36 -12.10
CA GLN A 89 2.86 16.57 -12.66
C GLN A 89 3.39 16.88 -14.08
N GLU A 90 4.69 16.73 -14.32
CA GLU A 90 5.28 16.82 -15.68
C GLU A 90 4.64 15.83 -16.65
N GLY A 91 4.31 14.63 -16.17
CA GLY A 91 3.56 13.62 -16.91
C GLY A 91 2.04 13.88 -16.97
N ARG A 92 1.54 15.00 -16.41
CA ARG A 92 0.11 15.38 -16.35
C ARG A 92 -0.79 14.29 -15.78
N PHE A 93 -0.38 13.64 -14.68
CA PHE A 93 -1.21 12.64 -13.97
C PHE A 93 -1.05 12.80 -12.44
N GLY A 94 -1.69 11.94 -11.65
CA GLY A 94 -1.70 12.03 -10.21
C GLY A 94 -2.59 13.14 -9.66
N ALA A 95 -2.14 13.92 -8.67
CA ALA A 95 -2.98 14.88 -7.96
C ALA A 95 -3.51 16.02 -8.85
N CYS A 96 -2.78 16.45 -9.87
CA CYS A 96 -3.22 17.50 -10.80
C CYS A 96 -4.52 17.12 -11.54
N LEU A 97 -4.78 15.82 -11.74
CA LEU A 97 -6.01 15.34 -12.38
C LEU A 97 -7.29 15.61 -11.54
N MET A 98 -7.16 15.97 -10.27
CA MET A 98 -8.35 16.41 -9.50
C MET A 98 -8.97 17.69 -10.08
N ALA A 99 -8.21 18.48 -10.85
CA ALA A 99 -8.74 19.63 -11.58
C ALA A 99 -9.53 19.26 -12.85
N GLU A 100 -9.41 18.01 -13.32
CA GLU A 100 -9.96 17.52 -14.57
C GLU A 100 -10.86 16.27 -14.34
N PRO A 101 -11.95 16.37 -13.55
CA PRO A 101 -12.76 15.21 -13.18
C PRO A 101 -13.38 14.50 -14.39
N GLU A 102 -13.71 15.22 -15.45
CA GLU A 102 -14.23 14.68 -16.69
C GLU A 102 -13.18 13.78 -17.39
N LEU A 103 -11.93 14.20 -17.45
CA LEU A 103 -10.84 13.37 -17.98
C LEU A 103 -10.60 12.12 -17.14
N VAL A 104 -10.69 12.23 -15.80
CA VAL A 104 -10.59 11.07 -14.91
C VAL A 104 -11.74 10.10 -15.17
N ALA A 105 -12.94 10.62 -15.36
CA ALA A 105 -14.12 9.82 -15.70
C ALA A 105 -13.92 9.08 -17.05
N GLU A 106 -13.42 9.75 -18.09
CA GLU A 106 -13.08 9.11 -19.37
C GLU A 106 -12.04 8.00 -19.20
N CYS A 107 -10.98 8.25 -18.42
CA CYS A 107 -9.96 7.25 -18.11
C CYS A 107 -10.58 6.02 -17.43
N VAL A 108 -11.36 6.24 -16.39
CA VAL A 108 -12.00 5.15 -15.62
C VAL A 108 -13.00 4.38 -16.48
N ALA A 109 -13.81 5.05 -17.31
CA ALA A 109 -14.72 4.40 -18.23
C ALA A 109 -13.99 3.51 -19.25
N ALA A 110 -12.88 4.02 -19.81
CA ALA A 110 -12.04 3.27 -20.75
C ALA A 110 -11.38 2.05 -20.10
N MET A 111 -10.87 2.18 -18.89
CA MET A 111 -10.32 1.06 -18.13
C MET A 111 -11.38 -0.01 -17.85
N ARG A 112 -12.55 0.39 -17.35
CA ARG A 112 -13.68 -0.52 -17.06
C ARG A 112 -14.18 -1.28 -18.26
N ALA A 113 -14.14 -0.66 -19.43
CA ALA A 113 -14.54 -1.31 -20.69
C ALA A 113 -13.61 -2.44 -21.13
N ARG A 114 -12.38 -2.50 -20.61
CA ARG A 114 -11.34 -3.48 -20.97
C ARG A 114 -11.04 -4.49 -19.87
N VAL A 115 -11.42 -4.21 -18.64
CA VAL A 115 -11.21 -5.09 -17.48
C VAL A 115 -12.46 -5.95 -17.26
N PRO A 116 -12.31 -7.27 -16.95
CA PRO A 116 -13.44 -8.12 -16.59
C PRO A 116 -14.28 -7.53 -15.46
N SER A 117 -15.60 -7.66 -15.54
CA SER A 117 -16.55 -6.99 -14.62
C SER A 117 -16.40 -7.38 -13.13
N HIS A 118 -15.78 -8.52 -12.86
CA HIS A 118 -15.51 -8.98 -11.48
C HIS A 118 -14.27 -8.33 -10.87
N ILE A 119 -13.41 -7.68 -11.68
CA ILE A 119 -12.24 -6.94 -11.18
C ILE A 119 -12.63 -5.46 -11.07
N PRO A 120 -12.68 -4.88 -9.86
CA PRO A 120 -13.04 -3.49 -9.69
C PRO A 120 -11.96 -2.55 -10.24
N VAL A 121 -12.39 -1.50 -10.92
CA VAL A 121 -11.57 -0.33 -11.24
C VAL A 121 -11.89 0.75 -10.22
N THR A 122 -10.89 1.18 -9.46
CA THR A 122 -11.01 2.06 -8.30
C THR A 122 -10.18 3.31 -8.47
N VAL A 123 -10.46 4.37 -7.69
CA VAL A 123 -9.71 5.63 -7.75
C VAL A 123 -9.12 5.96 -6.39
N LYS A 124 -7.84 6.35 -6.36
CA LYS A 124 -7.20 6.89 -5.17
C LYS A 124 -6.91 8.38 -5.35
N ASN A 125 -7.62 9.23 -4.59
CA ASN A 125 -7.57 10.68 -4.70
C ASN A 125 -7.26 11.34 -3.35
N ARG A 126 -7.19 12.66 -3.35
CA ARG A 126 -7.12 13.53 -2.17
C ARG A 126 -8.45 14.25 -1.94
N ILE A 127 -8.55 15.04 -0.85
CA ILE A 127 -9.73 15.85 -0.58
C ILE A 127 -9.76 17.17 -1.36
N GLY A 128 -8.70 17.47 -2.12
CA GLY A 128 -8.56 18.68 -2.94
C GLY A 128 -7.13 18.94 -3.34
N ILE A 129 -6.93 19.98 -4.15
CA ILE A 129 -5.64 20.51 -4.59
C ILE A 129 -5.65 22.03 -4.54
N ASP A 130 -4.54 22.64 -4.15
CA ASP A 130 -4.34 24.10 -4.14
C ASP A 130 -5.57 24.87 -3.58
N ALA A 131 -6.22 25.71 -4.40
CA ALA A 131 -7.44 26.43 -4.05
C ALA A 131 -8.74 25.64 -4.32
N GLN A 132 -8.68 24.53 -5.06
CA GLN A 132 -9.81 23.63 -5.27
C GLN A 132 -9.89 22.62 -4.12
N ASP A 133 -10.36 23.07 -2.96
CA ASP A 133 -10.41 22.23 -1.76
C ASP A 133 -11.72 22.39 -0.97
N SER A 134 -12.79 22.85 -1.62
CA SER A 134 -14.11 22.88 -1.03
C SER A 134 -14.76 21.47 -0.99
N GLU A 135 -15.79 21.30 -0.15
CA GLU A 135 -16.61 20.08 -0.16
C GLU A 135 -17.33 19.89 -1.51
N ALA A 136 -17.77 20.99 -2.11
CA ALA A 136 -18.42 20.95 -3.43
C ALA A 136 -17.46 20.45 -4.52
N ASP A 137 -16.18 20.85 -4.51
CA ASP A 137 -15.17 20.36 -5.45
C ASP A 137 -14.94 18.87 -5.30
N LEU A 138 -14.83 18.39 -4.06
CA LEU A 138 -14.63 16.95 -3.79
C LEU A 138 -15.86 16.12 -4.20
N ASN A 139 -17.07 16.58 -3.85
CA ASN A 139 -18.31 15.90 -4.23
C ASN A 139 -18.45 15.86 -5.76
N ARG A 140 -18.27 16.98 -6.46
CA ARG A 140 -18.29 17.04 -7.92
C ARG A 140 -17.31 16.05 -8.56
N PHE A 141 -16.05 15.99 -8.05
CA PHE A 141 -15.06 15.04 -8.53
C PHE A 141 -15.55 13.61 -8.38
N VAL A 142 -16.01 13.23 -7.19
CA VAL A 142 -16.49 11.87 -6.90
C VAL A 142 -17.73 11.53 -7.72
N GLU A 143 -18.72 12.42 -7.81
CA GLU A 143 -19.94 12.23 -8.58
C GLU A 143 -19.66 12.03 -10.08
N THR A 144 -18.79 12.88 -10.65
CA THR A 144 -18.41 12.80 -12.07
C THR A 144 -17.76 11.43 -12.37
N VAL A 145 -16.82 10.99 -11.53
CA VAL A 145 -16.15 9.71 -11.72
C VAL A 145 -17.09 8.53 -11.41
N ALA A 146 -17.90 8.62 -10.37
CA ALA A 146 -18.88 7.58 -10.01
C ALA A 146 -19.93 7.38 -11.10
N GLY A 147 -20.26 8.42 -11.88
CA GLY A 147 -21.15 8.37 -13.06
C GLY A 147 -20.69 7.37 -14.12
N THR A 148 -19.42 7.03 -14.19
CA THR A 148 -18.87 5.97 -15.06
C THR A 148 -19.08 4.56 -14.52
N GLY A 149 -19.64 4.42 -13.31
CA GLY A 149 -19.82 3.16 -12.60
C GLY A 149 -18.64 2.79 -11.69
N CYS A 150 -17.68 3.70 -11.45
CA CYS A 150 -16.71 3.55 -10.35
C CYS A 150 -17.44 3.58 -9.01
N ARG A 151 -17.17 2.61 -8.14
CA ARG A 151 -17.88 2.50 -6.85
C ARG A 151 -16.98 2.62 -5.64
N ILE A 152 -15.65 2.57 -5.83
CA ILE A 152 -14.68 2.51 -4.72
C ILE A 152 -13.68 3.66 -4.86
N PHE A 153 -13.62 4.48 -3.81
CA PHE A 153 -12.71 5.62 -3.72
C PHE A 153 -11.84 5.52 -2.47
N ILE A 154 -10.52 5.60 -2.64
CA ILE A 154 -9.56 5.67 -1.54
C ILE A 154 -9.16 7.12 -1.35
N VAL A 155 -9.70 7.78 -0.33
CA VAL A 155 -9.57 9.22 -0.15
C VAL A 155 -8.51 9.55 0.89
N HIS A 156 -7.40 10.17 0.45
CA HIS A 156 -6.41 10.71 1.37
C HIS A 156 -6.94 12.01 2.00
N ALA A 157 -7.14 12.00 3.30
CA ALA A 157 -7.74 13.08 4.07
C ALA A 157 -6.85 14.34 4.20
N ARG A 158 -6.07 14.65 3.18
CA ARG A 158 -5.27 15.87 3.01
C ARG A 158 -5.41 16.39 1.60
N LYS A 159 -5.49 17.72 1.44
CA LYS A 159 -5.28 18.31 0.12
C LYS A 159 -3.80 18.19 -0.32
N ALA A 160 -3.52 18.42 -1.58
CA ALA A 160 -2.17 18.60 -2.07
C ALA A 160 -1.92 20.05 -2.48
N TRP A 161 -0.74 20.56 -2.17
CA TRP A 161 -0.16 21.70 -2.84
C TRP A 161 0.66 21.20 -4.00
N LEU A 162 0.28 21.59 -5.20
CA LEU A 162 0.99 21.18 -6.43
C LEU A 162 2.32 21.90 -6.59
N GLN A 163 2.45 23.09 -6.00
CA GLN A 163 3.66 23.89 -6.01
C GLN A 163 4.17 24.14 -4.59
N GLY A 164 5.49 24.25 -4.42
CA GLY A 164 6.12 24.70 -3.19
C GLY A 164 6.29 23.64 -2.09
N LEU A 165 5.74 22.45 -2.25
CA LEU A 165 5.91 21.35 -1.29
C LEU A 165 6.38 20.06 -1.98
N SER A 166 7.41 19.44 -1.45
CA SER A 166 7.82 18.09 -1.85
C SER A 166 6.70 17.05 -1.58
N PRO A 167 6.77 15.86 -2.20
CA PRO A 167 5.83 14.79 -1.90
C PRO A 167 5.81 14.35 -0.43
N ARG A 168 6.93 14.52 0.29
CA ARG A 168 7.02 14.26 1.73
C ARG A 168 6.25 15.30 2.52
N GLU A 169 6.52 16.58 2.26
CA GLU A 169 5.84 17.69 2.93
C GLU A 169 4.34 17.68 2.67
N ASN A 170 3.91 17.33 1.46
CA ASN A 170 2.50 17.13 1.10
C ASN A 170 1.79 16.00 1.90
N ARG A 171 2.54 15.19 2.65
CA ARG A 171 1.99 14.19 3.59
C ARG A 171 2.04 14.65 5.05
N GLU A 172 2.61 15.82 5.32
CA GLU A 172 2.86 16.30 6.67
C GLU A 172 2.28 17.71 6.91
N VAL A 173 2.53 18.63 5.99
CA VAL A 173 2.18 20.06 6.13
C VAL A 173 0.69 20.35 5.96
N PRO A 174 -0.03 19.93 4.89
CA PRO A 174 -1.47 20.17 4.83
C PRO A 174 -2.18 19.44 5.96
N PRO A 175 -3.15 20.08 6.65
CA PRO A 175 -3.85 19.45 7.76
C PRO A 175 -4.68 18.25 7.31
N LEU A 176 -4.86 17.29 8.21
CA LEU A 176 -5.80 16.17 8.03
C LEU A 176 -7.22 16.69 8.27
N ASP A 177 -8.15 16.34 7.38
CA ASP A 177 -9.58 16.58 7.52
C ASP A 177 -10.34 15.26 7.33
N TYR A 178 -10.36 14.46 8.37
CA TYR A 178 -11.13 13.21 8.40
C TYR A 178 -12.63 13.45 8.33
N GLY A 179 -13.10 14.54 8.93
CA GLY A 179 -14.50 14.94 8.92
C GLY A 179 -15.04 15.10 7.50
N ARG A 180 -14.25 15.68 6.59
CA ARG A 180 -14.62 15.82 5.18
C ARG A 180 -14.84 14.46 4.49
N VAL A 181 -13.98 13.48 4.78
CA VAL A 181 -14.14 12.12 4.22
C VAL A 181 -15.38 11.43 4.79
N CYS A 182 -15.66 11.61 6.08
CA CYS A 182 -16.89 11.09 6.70
C CYS A 182 -18.16 11.74 6.09
N ARG A 183 -18.14 13.05 5.86
CA ARG A 183 -19.27 13.76 5.19
C ARG A 183 -19.43 13.30 3.73
N LEU A 184 -18.33 13.06 3.01
CA LEU A 184 -18.39 12.47 1.68
C LEU A 184 -19.10 11.11 1.70
N LYS A 185 -18.75 10.22 2.65
CA LYS A 185 -19.45 8.93 2.80
C LYS A 185 -20.92 9.10 3.13
N ALA A 186 -21.26 10.03 4.00
CA ALA A 186 -22.66 10.31 4.36
C ALA A 186 -23.47 10.85 3.18
N ALA A 187 -22.84 11.65 2.29
CA ALA A 187 -23.47 12.16 1.06
C ALA A 187 -23.64 11.09 -0.01
N HIS A 188 -22.77 10.09 -0.05
CA HIS A 188 -22.75 9.02 -1.05
C HIS A 188 -22.74 7.63 -0.39
N PRO A 189 -23.84 7.25 0.30
CA PRO A 189 -23.91 5.99 1.05
C PRO A 189 -23.77 4.73 0.16
N GLU A 190 -24.07 4.85 -1.13
CA GLU A 190 -23.95 3.77 -2.13
C GLU A 190 -22.52 3.54 -2.62
N LEU A 191 -21.58 4.46 -2.34
CA LEU A 191 -20.18 4.34 -2.71
C LEU A 191 -19.39 3.70 -1.56
N THR A 192 -18.39 2.91 -1.89
CA THR A 192 -17.38 2.44 -0.95
C THR A 192 -16.30 3.51 -0.78
N ILE A 193 -16.26 4.14 0.38
CA ILE A 193 -15.28 5.16 0.71
C ILE A 193 -14.27 4.59 1.70
N VAL A 194 -13.02 4.53 1.27
CA VAL A 194 -11.88 4.07 2.07
C VAL A 194 -11.06 5.29 2.50
N ILE A 195 -10.94 5.52 3.80
CA ILE A 195 -10.16 6.65 4.33
C ILE A 195 -8.67 6.33 4.38
N ASN A 196 -7.84 7.33 4.06
CA ASN A 196 -6.39 7.23 4.11
C ASN A 196 -5.79 8.53 4.69
N GLY A 197 -4.62 8.43 5.29
CA GLY A 197 -3.81 9.58 5.73
C GLY A 197 -3.61 9.64 7.23
N GLY A 198 -2.35 9.61 7.67
CA GLY A 198 -1.96 9.82 9.07
C GLY A 198 -2.33 8.69 10.06
N ILE A 199 -3.13 7.72 9.68
CA ILE A 199 -3.59 6.62 10.54
C ILE A 199 -2.41 5.71 10.89
N THR A 200 -2.15 5.53 12.20
CA THR A 200 -0.95 4.88 12.72
C THR A 200 -1.21 3.66 13.61
N SER A 201 -2.46 3.43 14.01
CA SER A 201 -2.87 2.31 14.86
C SER A 201 -4.15 1.64 14.37
N LEU A 202 -4.43 0.43 14.88
CA LEU A 202 -5.69 -0.24 14.60
C LEU A 202 -6.85 0.36 15.39
N ASP A 203 -6.59 0.98 16.54
CA ASP A 203 -7.63 1.70 17.30
C ASP A 203 -8.15 2.90 16.51
N GLU A 204 -7.25 3.67 15.88
CA GLU A 204 -7.63 4.73 14.93
C GLU A 204 -8.39 4.17 13.72
N ALA A 205 -7.95 3.03 13.18
CA ALA A 205 -8.61 2.37 12.07
C ALA A 205 -10.05 1.93 12.44
N GLU A 206 -10.24 1.31 13.59
CA GLU A 206 -11.56 0.91 14.11
C GLU A 206 -12.48 2.12 14.35
N ALA A 207 -11.94 3.22 14.87
CA ALA A 207 -12.70 4.45 15.04
C ALA A 207 -13.19 5.02 13.69
N HIS A 208 -12.34 5.00 12.66
CA HIS A 208 -12.74 5.44 11.32
C HIS A 208 -13.78 4.51 10.67
N LEU A 209 -13.69 3.21 10.89
CA LEU A 209 -14.65 2.23 10.35
C LEU A 209 -16.08 2.39 10.86
N GLN A 210 -16.30 3.20 11.90
CA GLN A 210 -17.65 3.59 12.32
C GLN A 210 -18.32 4.58 11.35
N HIS A 211 -17.55 5.21 10.45
CA HIS A 211 -18.01 6.29 9.58
C HIS A 211 -17.76 6.06 8.10
N VAL A 212 -16.88 5.11 7.74
CA VAL A 212 -16.49 4.79 6.36
C VAL A 212 -16.38 3.27 6.17
N ASP A 213 -16.27 2.82 4.92
CA ASP A 213 -16.33 1.39 4.59
C ASP A 213 -14.97 0.69 4.71
N GLY A 214 -13.88 1.45 4.75
CA GLY A 214 -12.54 0.88 4.81
C GLY A 214 -11.47 1.88 5.24
N VAL A 215 -10.31 1.35 5.62
CA VAL A 215 -9.14 2.14 6.02
C VAL A 215 -7.92 1.68 5.25
N ALA A 216 -7.20 2.62 4.63
CA ALA A 216 -5.95 2.35 3.93
C ALA A 216 -4.75 2.90 4.72
N LEU A 217 -3.88 2.00 5.16
CA LEU A 217 -2.65 2.33 5.86
C LEU A 217 -1.51 2.53 4.87
N GLY A 218 -0.66 3.51 5.14
CA GLY A 218 0.54 3.75 4.35
C GLY A 218 1.81 3.50 5.16
N ARG A 219 2.46 4.60 5.57
CA ARG A 219 3.75 4.58 6.25
C ARG A 219 3.77 3.72 7.52
N ALA A 220 2.69 3.69 8.28
CA ALA A 220 2.59 2.90 9.51
C ALA A 220 2.75 1.40 9.21
N ALA A 221 2.08 0.87 8.18
CA ALA A 221 2.21 -0.53 7.78
C ALA A 221 3.64 -0.90 7.32
N TYR A 222 4.38 0.05 6.74
CA TYR A 222 5.77 -0.18 6.34
C TYR A 222 6.77 -0.06 7.50
N GLN A 223 6.62 0.99 8.31
CA GLN A 223 7.57 1.31 9.39
C GLN A 223 7.38 0.43 10.63
N THR A 224 6.16 -0.01 10.86
CA THR A 224 5.79 -0.87 12.00
C THR A 224 4.90 -2.02 11.49
N PRO A 225 5.42 -2.90 10.63
CA PRO A 225 4.62 -3.90 9.91
C PRO A 225 3.90 -4.87 10.86
N TRP A 226 4.35 -5.01 12.11
CA TRP A 226 3.70 -5.84 13.10
C TRP A 226 2.22 -5.43 13.37
N LEU A 227 1.87 -4.20 13.09
CA LEU A 227 0.48 -3.71 13.09
C LEU A 227 -0.45 -4.63 12.26
N LEU A 228 0.05 -5.17 11.13
CA LEU A 228 -0.74 -6.02 10.23
C LEU A 228 -1.09 -7.39 10.84
N ALA A 229 -0.33 -7.88 11.82
CA ALA A 229 -0.56 -9.18 12.42
C ALA A 229 -1.91 -9.30 13.15
N GLU A 230 -2.47 -8.18 13.61
CA GLU A 230 -3.75 -8.15 14.31
C GLU A 230 -4.93 -7.75 13.39
N VAL A 231 -4.66 -7.37 12.14
CA VAL A 231 -5.69 -6.88 11.19
C VAL A 231 -6.77 -7.92 10.95
N ASP A 232 -6.39 -9.17 10.68
CA ASP A 232 -7.35 -10.23 10.33
C ASP A 232 -8.31 -10.51 11.49
N ARG A 233 -7.81 -10.52 12.71
CA ARG A 233 -8.61 -10.73 13.91
C ARG A 233 -9.49 -9.53 14.23
N ARG A 234 -8.91 -8.32 14.24
CA ARG A 234 -9.58 -7.11 14.71
C ARG A 234 -10.56 -6.54 13.69
N LEU A 235 -10.16 -6.51 12.42
CA LEU A 235 -10.95 -5.83 11.38
C LEU A 235 -11.76 -6.79 10.52
N PHE A 236 -11.34 -8.04 10.39
CA PHE A 236 -12.06 -9.05 9.60
C PHE A 236 -12.72 -10.16 10.44
N GLY A 237 -12.59 -10.11 11.77
CA GLY A 237 -13.21 -11.07 12.67
C GLY A 237 -12.71 -12.52 12.48
N THR A 238 -11.53 -12.71 11.92
CA THR A 238 -10.96 -14.04 11.67
C THR A 238 -10.61 -14.71 13.00
N ALA A 239 -11.07 -15.93 13.18
CA ALA A 239 -10.72 -16.73 14.36
C ALA A 239 -9.26 -17.20 14.28
N GLY A 240 -8.62 -17.31 15.45
CA GLY A 240 -7.25 -17.77 15.58
C GLY A 240 -6.31 -16.72 16.18
N ALA A 241 -5.12 -17.16 16.56
CA ALA A 241 -4.08 -16.28 17.06
C ALA A 241 -3.33 -15.60 15.88
N ALA A 242 -2.94 -14.35 16.09
CA ALA A 242 -2.01 -13.70 15.18
C ALA A 242 -0.68 -14.49 15.10
N PRO A 243 0.02 -14.47 13.96
CA PRO A 243 1.34 -15.09 13.86
C PRO A 243 2.30 -14.45 14.88
N SER A 244 3.31 -15.19 15.36
CA SER A 244 4.40 -14.54 16.10
C SER A 244 5.37 -13.87 15.14
N ARG A 245 6.14 -12.85 15.62
CA ARG A 245 7.20 -12.22 14.81
C ARG A 245 8.21 -13.25 14.31
N ARG A 246 8.55 -14.20 15.18
CA ARG A 246 9.41 -15.34 14.86
C ARG A 246 8.83 -16.17 13.72
N ALA A 247 7.58 -16.61 13.85
CA ALA A 247 6.92 -17.42 12.82
C ALA A 247 6.84 -16.68 11.46
N ALA A 248 6.55 -15.38 11.47
CA ALA A 248 6.53 -14.58 10.25
C ALA A 248 7.92 -14.51 9.59
N LEU A 249 8.99 -14.36 10.38
CA LEU A 249 10.36 -14.35 9.85
C LEU A 249 10.79 -15.73 9.35
N GLU A 250 10.47 -16.80 10.08
CA GLU A 250 10.75 -18.19 9.65
C GLU A 250 10.00 -18.53 8.35
N ALA A 251 8.75 -18.09 8.20
CA ALA A 251 7.98 -18.26 6.96
C ALA A 251 8.55 -17.48 5.77
N LEU A 252 9.33 -16.42 6.02
CA LEU A 252 10.02 -15.65 4.99
C LEU A 252 11.28 -16.34 4.46
N LEU A 253 11.94 -17.20 5.25
CA LEU A 253 13.22 -17.81 4.87
C LEU A 253 13.17 -18.57 3.54
N PRO A 254 12.18 -19.46 3.26
CA PRO A 254 12.12 -20.15 1.98
C PRO A 254 11.93 -19.22 0.78
N TYR A 255 11.27 -18.08 0.97
CA TYR A 255 11.13 -17.07 -0.07
C TYR A 255 12.47 -16.38 -0.35
N ALA A 256 13.21 -16.03 0.71
CA ALA A 256 14.53 -15.43 0.60
C ALA A 256 15.54 -16.38 -0.07
N GLU A 257 15.52 -17.67 0.29
CA GLU A 257 16.36 -18.69 -0.35
C GLU A 257 16.12 -18.77 -1.86
N ARG A 258 14.86 -18.87 -2.28
CA ARG A 258 14.51 -18.91 -3.71
C ARG A 258 14.93 -17.65 -4.45
N HIS A 259 14.78 -16.49 -3.82
CA HIS A 259 15.20 -15.22 -4.42
C HIS A 259 16.71 -15.16 -4.63
N ILE A 260 17.50 -15.57 -3.63
CA ILE A 260 18.97 -15.62 -3.70
C ILE A 260 19.41 -16.64 -4.75
N ALA A 261 18.81 -17.84 -4.75
CA ALA A 261 19.12 -18.89 -5.73
C ALA A 261 18.83 -18.45 -7.17
N ALA A 262 17.85 -17.56 -7.38
CA ALA A 262 17.55 -16.94 -8.67
C ALA A 262 18.46 -15.73 -9.01
N GLY A 263 19.54 -15.49 -8.23
CA GLY A 263 20.48 -14.39 -8.45
C GLY A 263 20.07 -13.05 -7.84
N GLY A 264 19.01 -13.02 -7.06
CA GLY A 264 18.59 -11.82 -6.33
C GLY A 264 19.48 -11.55 -5.11
N ARG A 265 19.43 -10.32 -4.60
CA ARG A 265 20.18 -9.92 -3.39
C ARG A 265 19.28 -9.99 -2.16
N LEU A 266 19.80 -10.51 -1.05
CA LEU A 266 19.07 -10.58 0.22
C LEU A 266 18.53 -9.21 0.66
N ASN A 267 19.28 -8.14 0.41
CA ASN A 267 18.87 -6.77 0.78
C ASN A 267 17.56 -6.31 0.11
N ASN A 268 17.19 -6.88 -1.03
CA ASN A 268 15.92 -6.55 -1.69
C ASN A 268 14.72 -6.90 -0.79
N ILE A 269 14.86 -7.95 0.02
CA ILE A 269 13.84 -8.43 0.96
C ILE A 269 14.00 -7.76 2.32
N VAL A 270 15.23 -7.76 2.85
CA VAL A 270 15.52 -7.35 4.23
C VAL A 270 15.17 -5.91 4.52
N ARG A 271 15.31 -5.01 3.54
CA ARG A 271 14.96 -3.59 3.71
C ARG A 271 13.51 -3.36 4.16
N HIS A 272 12.61 -4.32 3.89
CA HIS A 272 11.18 -4.23 4.21
C HIS A 272 10.81 -4.77 5.58
N ILE A 273 11.70 -5.54 6.22
CA ILE A 273 11.43 -6.17 7.51
C ILE A 273 12.07 -5.48 8.70
N LEU A 274 12.84 -4.42 8.46
CA LEU A 274 13.61 -3.71 9.52
C LEU A 274 12.72 -3.21 10.68
N GLY A 275 11.44 -2.94 10.40
CA GLY A 275 10.45 -2.51 11.39
C GLY A 275 9.78 -3.63 12.20
N LEU A 276 10.01 -4.91 11.87
CA LEU A 276 9.26 -6.05 12.43
C LEU A 276 9.32 -6.10 13.97
N TYR A 277 10.48 -5.82 14.54
CA TYR A 277 10.69 -5.81 16.00
C TYR A 277 10.61 -4.40 16.62
N HIS A 278 10.02 -3.41 15.92
CA HIS A 278 9.86 -2.06 16.48
C HIS A 278 9.20 -2.13 17.87
N GLY A 279 9.74 -1.38 18.84
CA GLY A 279 9.24 -1.36 20.20
C GLY A 279 9.59 -2.59 21.07
N GLN A 280 10.29 -3.60 20.52
CA GLN A 280 10.69 -4.79 21.26
C GLN A 280 12.12 -4.68 21.81
N PRO A 281 12.45 -5.39 22.89
CA PRO A 281 13.83 -5.52 23.34
C PRO A 281 14.75 -5.94 22.20
N ARG A 282 15.94 -5.35 22.13
CA ARG A 282 16.97 -5.63 21.09
C ARG A 282 16.58 -5.32 19.64
N ALA A 283 15.47 -4.65 19.37
CA ALA A 283 15.09 -4.19 18.03
C ALA A 283 16.22 -3.40 17.32
N ARG A 284 17.06 -2.66 18.07
CA ARG A 284 18.23 -1.95 17.50
C ARG A 284 19.29 -2.92 17.00
N ALA A 285 19.55 -4.00 17.73
CA ALA A 285 20.53 -5.02 17.34
C ALA A 285 20.06 -5.74 16.07
N PHE A 286 18.79 -6.15 16.01
CA PHE A 286 18.16 -6.71 14.83
C PHE A 286 18.35 -5.83 13.60
N ARG A 287 17.92 -4.57 13.68
CA ARG A 287 18.02 -3.63 12.56
C ARG A 287 19.47 -3.39 12.13
N ARG A 288 20.37 -3.18 13.09
CA ARG A 288 21.78 -2.95 12.80
C ARG A 288 22.40 -4.13 12.09
N HIS A 289 22.20 -5.35 12.61
CA HIS A 289 22.73 -6.56 12.01
C HIS A 289 22.27 -6.71 10.55
N LEU A 290 20.97 -6.58 10.31
CA LEU A 290 20.40 -6.67 8.97
C LEU A 290 20.92 -5.58 8.02
N SER A 291 21.03 -4.33 8.51
CA SER A 291 21.48 -3.20 7.68
C SER A 291 22.97 -3.29 7.33
N GLU A 292 23.79 -3.90 8.17
CA GLU A 292 25.25 -4.04 7.99
C GLU A 292 25.60 -5.28 7.15
N HIS A 293 24.81 -6.36 7.21
CA HIS A 293 25.18 -7.64 6.61
C HIS A 293 24.39 -7.98 5.35
N ALA A 294 23.10 -7.68 5.28
CA ALA A 294 22.28 -8.01 4.10
C ALA A 294 22.70 -7.31 2.79
N PRO A 295 23.29 -6.09 2.79
CA PRO A 295 23.78 -5.47 1.57
C PRO A 295 25.08 -6.07 1.01
N ARG A 296 25.79 -6.91 1.78
CA ARG A 296 27.06 -7.50 1.36
C ARG A 296 26.87 -8.49 0.21
N ASP A 297 27.84 -8.57 -0.67
CA ASP A 297 27.81 -9.57 -1.74
C ASP A 297 27.91 -10.97 -1.14
N GLY A 298 27.07 -11.88 -1.63
CA GLY A 298 26.99 -13.26 -1.12
C GLY A 298 26.23 -13.42 0.20
N ALA A 299 25.57 -12.35 0.72
CA ALA A 299 24.75 -12.46 1.93
C ALA A 299 23.63 -13.52 1.74
N GLY A 300 23.62 -14.51 2.62
CA GLY A 300 22.68 -15.63 2.63
C GLY A 300 21.60 -15.49 3.70
N ILE A 301 20.79 -16.54 3.86
CA ILE A 301 19.73 -16.60 4.87
C ILE A 301 20.26 -16.66 6.32
N ASP A 302 21.52 -17.07 6.49
CA ASP A 302 22.23 -17.02 7.77
C ASP A 302 22.15 -15.65 8.43
N VAL A 303 22.21 -14.57 7.65
CA VAL A 303 22.02 -13.18 8.14
C VAL A 303 20.65 -13.00 8.78
N LEU A 304 19.58 -13.59 8.24
CA LEU A 304 18.24 -13.54 8.84
C LEU A 304 18.15 -14.39 10.09
N GLN A 305 18.75 -15.56 10.10
CA GLN A 305 18.79 -16.47 11.24
C GLN A 305 19.56 -15.88 12.42
N GLU A 306 20.71 -15.28 12.15
CA GLU A 306 21.50 -14.56 13.16
C GLU A 306 20.74 -13.35 13.71
N ALA A 307 20.07 -12.56 12.88
CA ALA A 307 19.21 -11.46 13.30
C ALA A 307 18.08 -11.94 14.24
N LEU A 308 17.46 -13.08 13.91
CA LEU A 308 16.42 -13.70 14.72
C LEU A 308 17.01 -14.16 16.08
N ALA A 309 18.16 -14.81 16.09
CA ALA A 309 18.84 -15.24 17.33
C ALA A 309 19.17 -14.06 18.26
N LEU A 310 19.51 -12.89 17.71
CA LEU A 310 19.77 -11.67 18.49
C LEU A 310 18.56 -11.18 19.30
N VAL A 311 17.33 -11.41 18.81
CA VAL A 311 16.11 -10.90 19.48
C VAL A 311 15.37 -11.97 20.26
N GLU A 312 15.44 -13.24 19.83
CA GLU A 312 14.71 -14.37 20.40
C GLU A 312 15.58 -15.28 21.29
N GLY A 313 16.90 -15.32 21.06
CA GLY A 313 17.83 -16.22 21.73
C GLY A 313 18.12 -15.95 23.22
N HIS A 314 17.37 -15.05 23.87
CA HIS A 314 17.47 -14.73 25.31
C HIS A 314 16.09 -14.67 25.98
N GLY A 315 15.14 -15.42 25.51
CA GLY A 315 13.81 -15.50 26.09
C GLY A 315 13.59 -16.75 26.93
N ALA A 316 14.17 -16.78 28.11
CA ALA A 316 13.58 -17.17 29.40
C ALA A 316 14.65 -16.95 30.46
N PRO A 317 14.43 -16.13 31.52
CA PRO A 317 15.16 -16.34 32.74
C PRO A 317 14.80 -17.75 33.18
N ALA A 318 15.78 -18.63 33.31
CA ALA A 318 15.60 -19.87 34.05
C ALA A 318 14.97 -19.47 35.40
N LEU A 319 13.74 -19.92 35.63
CA LEU A 319 13.20 -19.98 36.98
C LEU A 319 14.23 -20.83 37.75
N ALA A 320 15.06 -20.15 38.54
CA ALA A 320 15.90 -20.80 39.52
C ALA A 320 14.96 -21.61 40.39
N ALA A 321 15.10 -22.92 40.31
CA ALA A 321 14.57 -23.81 41.32
C ALA A 321 15.19 -23.38 42.66
N ALA A 322 14.36 -22.79 43.50
CA ALA A 322 14.67 -22.62 44.89
C ALA A 322 14.50 -23.98 45.57
N GLU A 323 15.61 -24.55 45.97
CA GLU A 323 15.62 -25.54 47.04
C GLU A 323 15.30 -24.89 48.38
#